data_b6ed7e4a7cad92ae26574fccf460e01e
#
_entry.id   b6ed7e4a7cad92ae26574fccf460e01e
#
_cell.length_a   1.000
_cell.length_b   1.000
_cell.length_c   1.000
_cell.angle_alpha   90.00
_cell.angle_beta   90.00
_cell.angle_gamma   90.00
#
_symmetry.space_group_name_H-M   'P 1'
#
loop_
_entity.id
_entity.type
_entity.pdbx_description
1 polymer ?
#
loop_
_entity_poly.entity_id
_entity_poly.type
_entity_poly.pdbx_seq_one_letter_code
_entity_poly.pdbx_strand_id
1 'polypeptide(L)'
;MKPSISIITIGVNDLERAFAFYRTLFDLADAQIGAGEDHVAFFFDEAFSFVLFPREQIAHTAGKDVAVPGTPGFVLSHKAASPEEVDAILDTVLVAGGAIIVAGTQSEWGYSAYFEDSEGNVWELMATPTAN
;
A
#
# COMPACT_ATOMS: atom_id res chain seq x y z
N MET A 1 -22.22 -5.54 -13.04
CA MET A 1 -21.67 -5.97 -11.74
C MET A 1 -21.98 -4.94 -10.66
N LYS A 2 -22.20 -5.36 -9.44
CA LYS A 2 -22.31 -4.42 -8.32
C LYS A 2 -20.95 -3.84 -8.02
N PRO A 3 -20.81 -2.52 -7.82
CA PRO A 3 -19.50 -1.91 -7.58
C PRO A 3 -18.89 -2.41 -6.28
N SER A 4 -17.80 -3.14 -6.38
CA SER A 4 -17.01 -3.59 -5.24
C SER A 4 -15.62 -4.01 -5.71
N ILE A 5 -14.64 -3.88 -4.83
CA ILE A 5 -13.30 -4.39 -5.04
C ILE A 5 -13.01 -5.35 -3.89
N SER A 6 -12.72 -6.60 -4.22
CA SER A 6 -12.47 -7.62 -3.21
C SER A 6 -10.98 -7.88 -2.98
N ILE A 7 -10.17 -7.67 -4.01
CA ILE A 7 -8.73 -7.91 -3.95
C ILE A 7 -8.03 -6.82 -4.75
N ILE A 8 -7.00 -6.23 -4.16
CA ILE A 8 -6.03 -5.43 -4.90
C ILE A 8 -4.74 -6.23 -4.97
N THR A 9 -4.27 -6.50 -6.17
CA THR A 9 -2.99 -7.15 -6.40
C THR A 9 -2.03 -6.14 -7.01
N ILE A 10 -0.90 -5.93 -6.35
CA ILE A 10 0.15 -5.07 -6.91
C ILE A 10 1.32 -5.91 -7.36
N GLY A 11 1.91 -5.49 -8.49
CA GLY A 11 3.08 -6.15 -9.04
C GLY A 11 4.35 -5.69 -8.35
N VAL A 12 5.22 -6.64 -8.03
CA VAL A 12 6.50 -6.37 -7.40
C VAL A 12 7.62 -7.09 -8.14
N ASN A 13 8.82 -6.52 -8.11
CA ASN A 13 10.01 -7.16 -8.69
C ASN A 13 10.73 -8.02 -7.65
N ASP A 14 10.69 -7.60 -6.39
CA ASP A 14 11.33 -8.30 -5.27
C ASP A 14 10.26 -8.61 -4.23
N LEU A 15 9.71 -9.82 -4.31
CA LEU A 15 8.61 -10.24 -3.43
C LEU A 15 9.03 -10.27 -1.97
N GLU A 16 10.24 -10.74 -1.68
CA GLU A 16 10.75 -10.85 -0.32
C GLU A 16 10.88 -9.48 0.36
N ARG A 17 11.46 -8.53 -0.38
CA ARG A 17 11.63 -7.16 0.10
C ARG A 17 10.28 -6.45 0.27
N ALA A 18 9.37 -6.63 -0.69
CA ALA A 18 8.03 -6.05 -0.61
C ALA A 18 7.24 -6.64 0.56
N PHE A 19 7.37 -7.95 0.80
CA PHE A 19 6.75 -8.58 1.96
C PHE A 19 7.27 -7.98 3.26
N ALA A 20 8.58 -7.85 3.39
CA ALA A 20 9.18 -7.26 4.60
C ALA A 20 8.69 -5.83 4.83
N PHE A 21 8.56 -5.05 3.75
CA PHE A 21 8.04 -3.69 3.83
C PHE A 21 6.62 -3.67 4.39
N TYR A 22 5.70 -4.43 3.78
CA TYR A 22 4.30 -4.39 4.19
C TYR A 22 4.05 -5.08 5.53
N ARG A 23 4.84 -6.10 5.87
CA ARG A 23 4.77 -6.72 7.19
C ARG A 23 5.16 -5.73 8.29
N THR A 24 6.11 -4.84 8.02
CA THR A 24 6.50 -3.78 8.95
C THR A 24 5.44 -2.68 9.02
N LEU A 25 4.89 -2.31 7.86
CA LEU A 25 3.90 -1.23 7.79
C LEU A 25 2.55 -1.62 8.39
N PHE A 26 2.09 -2.84 8.08
CA PHE A 26 0.79 -3.31 8.53
C PHE A 26 0.92 -4.02 9.89
N ASP A 27 0.10 -3.60 10.83
CA ASP A 27 0.02 -4.26 12.14
C ASP A 27 -1.02 -5.39 12.07
N LEU A 28 -0.61 -6.51 11.47
CA LEU A 28 -1.47 -7.66 11.28
C LEU A 28 -0.96 -8.87 12.07
N ALA A 29 -1.91 -9.66 12.58
CA ALA A 29 -1.59 -10.95 13.18
C ALA A 29 -1.13 -11.93 12.09
N ASP A 30 -0.32 -12.92 12.43
CA ASP A 30 0.19 -13.91 11.49
C ASP A 30 -0.95 -14.64 10.75
N ALA A 31 -2.09 -14.87 11.41
CA ALA A 31 -3.26 -15.50 10.80
C ALA A 31 -3.87 -14.67 9.67
N GLN A 32 -3.54 -13.37 9.59
CA GLN A 32 -4.00 -12.47 8.54
C GLN A 32 -3.04 -12.39 7.36
N ILE A 33 -2.00 -13.21 7.36
CA ILE A 33 -0.98 -13.23 6.31
C ILE A 33 -0.92 -14.63 5.72
N GLY A 34 -1.11 -14.73 4.40
CA GLY A 34 -0.96 -15.97 3.66
C GLY A 34 0.21 -15.86 2.69
N ALA A 35 1.29 -16.61 2.96
CA ALA A 35 2.46 -16.61 2.09
C ALA A 35 2.53 -17.90 1.30
N GLY A 36 2.57 -17.77 -0.04
CA GLY A 36 2.82 -18.87 -0.96
C GLY A 36 4.24 -18.77 -1.54
N GLU A 37 4.55 -19.64 -2.47
CA GLU A 37 5.86 -19.63 -3.14
C GLU A 37 6.02 -18.41 -4.06
N ASP A 38 4.94 -17.95 -4.68
CA ASP A 38 4.95 -16.91 -5.69
C ASP A 38 4.14 -15.68 -5.33
N HIS A 39 3.56 -15.61 -4.13
CA HIS A 39 2.71 -14.48 -3.74
C HIS A 39 2.61 -14.37 -2.23
N VAL A 40 2.18 -13.19 -1.77
CA VAL A 40 1.81 -12.95 -0.38
C VAL A 40 0.47 -12.24 -0.37
N ALA A 41 -0.46 -12.72 0.46
CA ALA A 41 -1.74 -12.09 0.68
C ALA A 41 -1.84 -11.56 2.09
N PHE A 42 -2.31 -10.33 2.23
CA PHE A 42 -2.64 -9.72 3.51
C PHE A 42 -4.16 -9.62 3.57
N PHE A 43 -4.76 -10.29 4.54
CA PHE A 43 -6.21 -10.30 4.71
C PHE A 43 -6.60 -9.16 5.65
N PHE A 44 -7.21 -8.13 5.07
CA PHE A 44 -7.70 -6.99 5.82
C PHE A 44 -9.02 -7.35 6.50
N ASP A 45 -10.02 -6.50 6.42
CA ASP A 45 -11.32 -6.85 6.97
C ASP A 45 -12.04 -7.86 6.06
N GLU A 46 -12.98 -8.54 6.64
CA GLU A 46 -13.82 -9.67 6.21
C GLU A 46 -13.82 -10.09 4.73
N ALA A 47 -13.72 -9.19 3.78
CA ALA A 47 -13.87 -9.54 2.37
C ALA A 47 -12.85 -8.86 1.47
N PHE A 48 -11.80 -8.27 2.06
CA PHE A 48 -10.82 -7.55 1.27
C PHE A 48 -9.41 -8.07 1.51
N SER A 49 -8.67 -8.29 0.43
CA SER A 49 -7.28 -8.75 0.49
C SER A 49 -6.37 -7.83 -0.32
N PHE A 50 -5.17 -7.67 0.17
CA PHE A 50 -4.10 -6.95 -0.49
C PHE A 50 -3.02 -7.98 -0.83
N VAL A 51 -2.69 -8.13 -2.12
CA VAL A 51 -1.82 -9.21 -2.59
C VAL A 51 -0.60 -8.64 -3.29
N LEU A 52 0.56 -9.22 -2.98
CA LEU A 52 1.81 -8.97 -3.68
C LEU A 52 2.07 -10.12 -4.65
N PHE A 53 2.33 -9.81 -5.89
CA PHE A 53 2.55 -10.81 -6.94
C PHE A 53 3.65 -10.34 -7.89
N PRO A 54 4.50 -11.23 -8.42
CA PRO A 54 5.54 -10.80 -9.35
C PRO A 54 4.97 -10.10 -10.58
N ARG A 55 5.56 -8.96 -10.95
CA ARG A 55 5.13 -8.18 -12.13
C ARG A 55 5.08 -9.02 -13.40
N GLU A 56 6.09 -9.86 -13.59
CA GLU A 56 6.18 -10.73 -14.76
C GLU A 56 5.00 -11.70 -14.84
N GLN A 57 4.57 -12.23 -13.68
CA GLN A 57 3.45 -13.16 -13.62
C GLN A 57 2.12 -12.46 -13.91
N ILE A 58 1.95 -11.24 -13.41
CA ILE A 58 0.76 -10.43 -13.72
C ILE A 58 0.69 -10.17 -15.22
N ALA A 59 1.77 -9.72 -15.81
CA ALA A 59 1.85 -9.44 -17.24
C ALA A 59 1.56 -10.70 -18.07
N HIS A 60 2.16 -11.82 -17.70
CA HIS A 60 1.95 -13.09 -18.37
C HIS A 60 0.48 -13.52 -18.33
N THR A 61 -0.12 -13.49 -17.15
CA THR A 61 -1.50 -13.90 -16.94
C THR A 61 -2.48 -12.96 -17.67
N ALA A 62 -2.20 -11.66 -17.67
CA ALA A 62 -3.06 -10.66 -18.28
C ALA A 62 -2.81 -10.47 -19.78
N GLY A 63 -1.78 -11.08 -20.35
CA GLY A 63 -1.41 -10.89 -21.75
C GLY A 63 -0.94 -9.49 -22.06
N LYS A 64 -0.21 -8.86 -21.15
CA LYS A 64 0.28 -7.47 -21.26
C LYS A 64 1.79 -7.41 -21.11
N ASP A 65 2.35 -6.27 -21.49
CA ASP A 65 3.76 -5.99 -21.23
C ASP A 65 3.98 -5.77 -19.72
N VAL A 66 5.18 -6.08 -19.24
CA VAL A 66 5.53 -5.89 -17.83
C VAL A 66 5.53 -4.40 -17.49
N ALA A 67 4.82 -4.03 -16.41
CA ALA A 67 4.76 -2.65 -15.95
C ALA A 67 6.12 -2.16 -15.45
N VAL A 68 6.46 -0.90 -15.77
CA VAL A 68 7.69 -0.26 -15.31
C VAL A 68 7.49 0.30 -13.91
N PRO A 69 8.37 -0.02 -12.93
CA PRO A 69 8.28 0.57 -11.59
C PRO A 69 8.44 2.09 -11.62
N GLY A 70 7.79 2.76 -10.67
CA GLY A 70 7.94 4.20 -10.47
C GLY A 70 6.99 5.08 -11.28
N THR A 71 6.14 4.49 -12.12
CA THR A 71 5.13 5.23 -12.88
C THR A 71 3.74 4.68 -12.52
N PRO A 72 3.19 5.10 -11.38
CA PRO A 72 1.92 4.55 -10.92
C PRO A 72 0.76 5.02 -11.78
N GLY A 73 -0.11 4.07 -12.15
CA GLY A 73 -1.37 4.37 -12.81
C GLY A 73 -2.50 4.58 -11.81
N PHE A 74 -2.23 4.43 -10.51
CA PHE A 74 -3.23 4.58 -9.45
C PHE A 74 -2.54 4.95 -8.14
N VAL A 75 -3.33 5.40 -7.17
CA VAL A 75 -2.89 5.72 -5.81
C VAL A 75 -3.74 4.92 -4.84
N LEU A 76 -3.10 4.33 -3.83
CA LEU A 76 -3.80 3.70 -2.72
C LEU A 76 -3.91 4.71 -1.59
N SER A 77 -5.10 4.86 -1.02
CA SER A 77 -5.34 5.85 0.02
C SER A 77 -5.74 5.17 1.31
N HIS A 78 -5.15 5.61 2.41
CA HIS A 78 -5.48 5.16 3.76
C HIS A 78 -5.97 6.33 4.59
N LYS A 79 -7.14 6.17 5.21
CA LYS A 79 -7.65 7.14 6.16
C LYS A 79 -7.09 6.86 7.55
N ALA A 80 -6.29 7.79 8.04
CA ALA A 80 -5.80 7.76 9.40
C ALA A 80 -6.78 8.48 10.34
N ALA A 81 -6.70 8.19 11.61
CA ALA A 81 -7.58 8.78 12.61
C ALA A 81 -7.23 10.24 12.93
N SER A 82 -5.97 10.63 12.73
CA SER A 82 -5.48 11.95 13.13
C SER A 82 -4.23 12.33 12.34
N PRO A 83 -3.87 13.64 12.30
CA PRO A 83 -2.59 14.07 11.74
C PRO A 83 -1.38 13.40 12.41
N GLU A 84 -1.45 13.18 13.72
CA GLU A 84 -0.38 12.50 14.46
C GLU A 84 -0.20 11.07 13.99
N GLU A 85 -1.28 10.37 13.67
CA GLU A 85 -1.21 9.03 13.10
C GLU A 85 -0.61 9.04 11.71
N VAL A 86 -0.93 10.03 10.87
CA VAL A 86 -0.30 10.19 9.56
C VAL A 86 1.22 10.28 9.72
N ASP A 87 1.68 11.16 10.61
CA ASP A 87 3.12 11.35 10.82
C ASP A 87 3.79 10.09 11.37
N ALA A 88 3.11 9.36 12.27
CA ALA A 88 3.62 8.11 12.83
C ALA A 88 3.75 7.03 11.74
N ILE A 89 2.78 6.95 10.83
CA ILE A 89 2.86 6.02 9.70
C ILE A 89 4.04 6.37 8.79
N LEU A 90 4.28 7.64 8.53
CA LEU A 90 5.43 8.06 7.72
C LEU A 90 6.76 7.65 8.36
N ASP A 91 6.87 7.74 9.68
CA ASP A 91 8.06 7.26 10.39
C ASP A 91 8.24 5.75 10.17
N THR A 92 7.16 4.98 10.25
CA THR A 92 7.19 3.54 10.00
C THR A 92 7.58 3.24 8.56
N VAL A 93 7.09 4.02 7.59
CA VAL A 93 7.43 3.86 6.18
C VAL A 93 8.93 3.96 5.97
N LEU A 94 9.58 4.93 6.60
CA LEU A 94 11.03 5.10 6.49
C LEU A 94 11.78 3.91 7.08
N VAL A 95 11.36 3.43 8.24
CA VAL A 95 11.96 2.25 8.88
C VAL A 95 11.78 1.02 7.99
N ALA A 96 10.64 0.90 7.32
CA ALA A 96 10.31 -0.25 6.48
C ALA A 96 11.02 -0.24 5.11
N GLY A 97 11.66 0.88 4.74
CA GLY A 97 12.39 0.97 3.47
C GLY A 97 11.64 1.67 2.35
N GLY A 98 10.58 2.38 2.67
CA GLY A 98 9.88 3.24 1.72
C GLY A 98 10.44 4.67 1.73
N ALA A 99 9.81 5.55 0.98
CA ALA A 99 10.23 6.94 0.85
C ALA A 99 9.03 7.89 1.00
N ILE A 100 9.25 9.03 1.62
CA ILE A 100 8.24 10.07 1.71
C ILE A 100 8.31 10.93 0.45
N ILE A 101 7.19 11.02 -0.27
CA ILE A 101 7.08 11.87 -1.47
C ILE A 101 6.67 13.28 -1.07
N VAL A 102 5.62 13.37 -0.25
CA VAL A 102 5.11 14.65 0.27
C VAL A 102 4.88 14.49 1.76
N ALA A 103 5.60 15.26 2.56
CA ALA A 103 5.44 15.26 4.01
C ALA A 103 4.05 15.75 4.41
N GLY A 104 3.63 15.45 5.64
CA GLY A 104 2.33 15.85 6.14
C GLY A 104 2.06 17.34 5.94
N THR A 105 0.94 17.66 5.32
CA THR A 105 0.59 19.03 4.93
C THR A 105 -0.88 19.28 5.25
N GLN A 106 -1.13 20.37 5.95
CA GLN A 106 -2.49 20.82 6.27
C GLN A 106 -3.07 21.58 5.09
N SER A 107 -4.31 21.26 4.72
CA SER A 107 -5.08 22.00 3.72
C SER A 107 -6.52 22.16 4.20
N GLU A 108 -7.35 22.82 3.41
CA GLU A 108 -8.78 22.93 3.72
C GLU A 108 -9.50 21.57 3.72
N TRP A 109 -8.91 20.58 3.04
CA TRP A 109 -9.48 19.22 2.94
C TRP A 109 -9.01 18.31 4.06
N GLY A 110 -8.07 18.75 4.88
CA GLY A 110 -7.52 17.99 5.96
C GLY A 110 -6.01 17.89 5.89
N TYR A 111 -5.47 16.94 6.65
CA TYR A 111 -4.04 16.68 6.70
C TYR A 111 -3.72 15.48 5.81
N SER A 112 -2.76 15.62 4.92
CA SER A 112 -2.42 14.54 3.99
C SER A 112 -0.91 14.44 3.76
N ALA A 113 -0.50 13.26 3.32
CA ALA A 113 0.88 12.96 2.97
C ALA A 113 0.90 11.91 1.87
N TYR A 114 2.01 11.82 1.16
CA TYR A 114 2.22 10.78 0.15
C TYR A 114 3.53 10.07 0.40
N PHE A 115 3.51 8.76 0.28
CA PHE A 115 4.73 7.96 0.35
C PHE A 115 4.75 6.93 -0.77
N GLU A 116 5.92 6.40 -1.06
CA GLU A 116 6.03 5.23 -1.93
C GLU A 116 6.57 4.06 -1.15
N ASP A 117 6.10 2.87 -1.53
CA ASP A 117 6.58 1.62 -0.95
C ASP A 117 7.96 1.26 -1.50
N SER A 118 8.46 0.07 -1.16
CA SER A 118 9.78 -0.40 -1.61
C SER A 118 9.89 -0.60 -3.13
N GLU A 119 8.75 -0.58 -3.83
CA GLU A 119 8.67 -0.84 -5.27
C GLU A 119 8.24 0.39 -6.08
N GLY A 120 8.08 1.55 -5.42
CA GLY A 120 7.65 2.78 -6.07
C GLY A 120 6.15 2.94 -6.23
N ASN A 121 5.34 2.10 -5.59
CA ASN A 121 3.90 2.29 -5.59
C ASN A 121 3.51 3.42 -4.64
N VAL A 122 2.57 4.25 -5.07
CA VAL A 122 2.22 5.48 -4.36
C VAL A 122 1.03 5.27 -3.44
N TRP A 123 1.20 5.71 -2.20
CA TRP A 123 0.16 5.74 -1.19
C TRP A 123 -0.11 7.17 -0.75
N GLU A 124 -1.38 7.46 -0.51
CA GLU A 124 -1.82 8.68 0.14
C GLU A 124 -2.30 8.35 1.55
N LEU A 125 -1.84 9.13 2.52
CA LEU A 125 -2.37 9.11 3.88
C LEU A 125 -3.22 10.36 4.06
N MET A 126 -4.38 10.22 4.67
CA MET A 126 -5.25 11.36 4.91
C MET A 126 -5.92 11.26 6.28
N ALA A 127 -6.03 12.41 6.93
CA ALA A 127 -6.83 12.58 8.12
C ALA A 127 -7.78 13.74 7.85
N THR A 128 -9.07 13.49 8.05
CA THR A 128 -10.09 14.52 7.83
C THR A 128 -9.93 15.66 8.84
N PRO A 129 -10.35 16.89 8.50
CA PRO A 129 -10.34 17.98 9.47
C PRO A 129 -11.14 17.60 10.72
N THR A 130 -10.62 17.98 11.89
CA THR A 130 -11.37 17.80 13.11
C THR A 130 -12.63 18.67 13.06
N ALA A 131 -13.78 18.05 13.30
CA ALA A 131 -15.02 18.79 13.42
C ALA A 131 -14.97 19.65 14.69
N ASN A 132 -15.12 20.94 14.54
CA ASN A 132 -15.18 21.87 15.68
C ASN A 132 -16.63 22.29 15.92
#